data_50ff688fc9392fb3291bc53f090e63b8
#
_entry.id   50ff688fc9392fb3291bc53f090e63b8
#
_cell.length_a   1.000
_cell.length_b   1.000
_cell.length_c   1.000
_cell.angle_alpha   90.00
_cell.angle_beta   90.00
_cell.angle_gamma   90.00
#
_symmetry.space_group_name_H-M   'P 1'
#
loop_
_entity.id
_entity.type
_entity.pdbx_description
1 polymer ?
#
loop_
_entity_poly.entity_id
_entity_poly.type
_entity_poly.pdbx_seq_one_letter_code
_entity_poly.pdbx_strand_id
1 'polypeptide(L)'
;MVDSLPGDGNPPNENAPGGTEAGAAWLRGNRDKALLLTGFAGAFRRSELAVLRMDHIDSRPDGLLVTVPESKTDQEGEGQLVAIRRIEDSEYCPVSALREWVAVASIEEGAIFRGVPRSGLISRDAITGRTVGNAVKRAADEADLSQAENYTGHSLRAGHITQASMEGAPDAAIQAQSRHESDRAFREYVRPQKLLENTSSAHLGL
;
A
#
# COMPACT_ATOMS: atom_id res chain seq x y z
N MET A 1 2.40 -10.51 7.19
CA MET A 1 2.44 -10.47 5.72
C MET A 1 3.69 -9.79 5.18
N VAL A 2 4.19 -8.72 5.79
CA VAL A 2 5.37 -7.98 5.30
C VAL A 2 6.70 -8.66 5.70
N ASP A 3 6.73 -9.34 6.85
CA ASP A 3 7.93 -10.02 7.39
C ASP A 3 8.43 -11.19 6.55
N SER A 4 7.60 -11.75 5.70
CA SER A 4 7.98 -12.89 4.85
C SER A 4 8.56 -12.49 3.50
N LEU A 5 8.64 -11.19 3.20
CA LEU A 5 9.20 -10.74 1.92
C LEU A 5 10.73 -10.80 1.92
N PRO A 6 11.36 -11.40 0.91
CA PRO A 6 12.80 -11.32 0.73
C PRO A 6 13.20 -9.87 0.46
N GLY A 7 13.82 -9.22 1.40
CA GLY A 7 14.17 -7.80 1.34
C GLY A 7 14.31 -7.16 2.70
N ASP A 8 13.90 -7.89 3.77
CA ASP A 8 13.97 -7.42 5.15
C ASP A 8 15.37 -7.58 5.78
N GLY A 9 16.40 -7.70 4.99
CA GLY A 9 17.77 -7.85 5.43
C GLY A 9 18.73 -7.02 4.61
N ASN A 10 19.99 -6.99 5.05
CA ASN A 10 21.07 -6.44 4.25
C ASN A 10 21.09 -7.07 2.85
N PRO A 11 21.49 -6.32 1.82
CA PRO A 11 21.66 -6.86 0.49
C PRO A 11 22.52 -8.14 0.55
N PRO A 12 22.24 -9.15 -0.24
CA PRO A 12 22.89 -10.46 -0.17
C PRO A 12 24.43 -10.42 -0.36
N ASN A 13 24.98 -9.26 -0.66
CA ASN A 13 26.41 -8.95 -0.65
C ASN A 13 26.59 -7.46 -0.93
N GLU A 14 27.53 -6.76 -0.28
CA GLU A 14 27.90 -5.36 -0.58
C GLU A 14 28.30 -5.15 -2.05
N ASN A 15 28.56 -6.23 -2.79
CA ASN A 15 28.89 -6.27 -4.21
C ASN A 15 27.86 -7.00 -5.06
N ALA A 16 26.61 -7.23 -4.59
CA ALA A 16 25.56 -7.80 -5.43
C ALA A 16 24.95 -6.69 -6.31
N PRO A 17 25.58 -6.35 -7.45
CA PRO A 17 24.96 -5.47 -8.42
C PRO A 17 23.73 -6.19 -8.97
N GLY A 18 22.74 -5.45 -9.42
CA GLY A 18 21.49 -5.95 -9.98
C GLY A 18 21.60 -6.90 -11.17
N GLY A 19 22.59 -7.77 -11.18
CA GLY A 19 22.85 -8.77 -12.23
C GLY A 19 22.67 -10.22 -11.80
N THR A 20 22.36 -10.47 -10.52
CA THR A 20 22.14 -11.82 -10.00
C THR A 20 20.67 -12.07 -9.69
N GLU A 21 20.22 -13.33 -9.75
CA GLU A 21 18.85 -13.71 -9.40
C GLU A 21 18.54 -13.39 -7.92
N ALA A 22 19.50 -13.57 -7.03
CA ALA A 22 19.40 -13.21 -5.62
C ALA A 22 19.24 -11.70 -5.42
N GLY A 23 20.04 -10.89 -6.11
CA GLY A 23 19.91 -9.43 -6.10
C GLY A 23 18.56 -8.96 -6.64
N ALA A 24 18.08 -9.59 -7.74
CA ALA A 24 16.76 -9.29 -8.29
C ALA A 24 15.62 -9.68 -7.34
N ALA A 25 15.74 -10.78 -6.59
CA ALA A 25 14.77 -11.19 -5.58
C ALA A 25 14.72 -10.18 -4.42
N TRP A 26 15.89 -9.77 -3.92
CA TRP A 26 16.00 -8.75 -2.88
C TRP A 26 15.40 -7.41 -3.30
N LEU A 27 15.69 -6.93 -4.52
CA LEU A 27 15.09 -5.72 -5.09
C LEU A 27 13.57 -5.82 -5.17
N ARG A 28 13.05 -6.97 -5.60
CA ARG A 28 11.60 -7.21 -5.64
C ARG A 28 11.00 -7.17 -4.25
N GLY A 29 11.66 -7.77 -3.25
CA GLY A 29 11.22 -7.75 -1.84
C GLY A 29 11.11 -6.33 -1.30
N ASN A 30 12.15 -5.50 -1.49
CA ASN A 30 12.13 -4.08 -1.07
C ASN A 30 11.01 -3.30 -1.76
N ARG A 31 10.84 -3.48 -3.08
CA ARG A 31 9.73 -2.86 -3.80
C ARG A 31 8.38 -3.30 -3.24
N ASP A 32 8.19 -4.59 -3.02
CA ASP A 32 6.91 -5.15 -2.60
C ASP A 32 6.58 -4.75 -1.15
N LYS A 33 7.57 -4.70 -0.25
CA LYS A 33 7.42 -4.14 1.11
C LYS A 33 6.93 -2.69 1.04
N ALA A 34 7.62 -1.85 0.30
CA ALA A 34 7.23 -0.44 0.12
C ALA A 34 5.82 -0.31 -0.49
N LEU A 35 5.52 -1.12 -1.51
CA LEU A 35 4.23 -1.13 -2.19
C LEU A 35 3.10 -1.54 -1.26
N LEU A 36 3.28 -2.61 -0.47
CA LEU A 36 2.26 -3.11 0.45
C LEU A 36 1.99 -2.12 1.57
N LEU A 37 3.03 -1.60 2.22
CA LEU A 37 2.90 -0.65 3.32
C LEU A 37 2.29 0.67 2.85
N THR A 38 2.76 1.22 1.72
CA THR A 38 2.19 2.45 1.14
C THR A 38 0.74 2.23 0.71
N GLY A 39 0.47 1.12 0.03
CA GLY A 39 -0.87 0.77 -0.45
C GLY A 39 -1.88 0.59 0.68
N PHE A 40 -1.46 -0.04 1.77
CA PHE A 40 -2.28 -0.23 2.96
C PHE A 40 -2.50 1.09 3.70
N ALA A 41 -1.42 1.81 4.05
CA ALA A 41 -1.51 3.05 4.81
C ALA A 41 -2.29 4.16 4.07
N GLY A 42 -2.14 4.26 2.76
CA GLY A 42 -2.84 5.25 1.93
C GLY A 42 -4.21 4.78 1.41
N ALA A 43 -4.65 3.58 1.76
CA ALA A 43 -5.88 2.97 1.24
C ALA A 43 -6.00 3.07 -0.29
N PHE A 44 -4.88 2.91 -1.02
CA PHE A 44 -4.84 3.09 -2.47
C PHE A 44 -5.60 2.01 -3.24
N ARG A 45 -6.23 2.42 -4.34
CA ARG A 45 -6.64 1.46 -5.37
C ARG A 45 -5.39 0.92 -6.07
N ARG A 46 -5.42 -0.33 -6.53
CA ARG A 46 -4.28 -0.95 -7.23
C ARG A 46 -3.79 -0.19 -8.46
N SER A 47 -4.72 0.49 -9.15
CA SER A 47 -4.38 1.32 -10.32
C SER A 47 -3.70 2.62 -9.92
N GLU A 48 -4.13 3.27 -8.85
CA GLU A 48 -3.53 4.48 -8.30
C GLU A 48 -2.09 4.18 -7.84
N LEU A 49 -1.91 3.10 -7.08
CA LEU A 49 -0.61 2.67 -6.58
C LEU A 49 0.37 2.34 -7.71
N ALA A 50 -0.11 1.68 -8.77
CA ALA A 50 0.72 1.30 -9.90
C ALA A 50 1.32 2.49 -10.66
N VAL A 51 0.59 3.62 -10.74
CA VAL A 51 0.99 4.80 -11.49
C VAL A 51 1.59 5.91 -10.61
N LEU A 52 1.85 5.62 -9.33
CA LEU A 52 2.40 6.59 -8.41
C LEU A 52 3.79 7.05 -8.88
N ARG A 53 4.04 8.37 -8.82
CA ARG A 53 5.27 9.01 -9.31
C ARG A 53 5.93 9.83 -8.21
N MET A 54 7.22 10.14 -8.40
CA MET A 54 7.99 10.97 -7.46
C MET A 54 7.40 12.37 -7.29
N ASP A 55 6.92 12.97 -8.38
CA ASP A 55 6.29 14.30 -8.39
C ASP A 55 4.89 14.34 -7.73
N HIS A 56 4.33 13.17 -7.40
CA HIS A 56 3.11 13.07 -6.59
C HIS A 56 3.38 13.07 -5.07
N ILE A 57 4.65 13.01 -4.64
CA ILE A 57 5.03 12.86 -3.23
C ILE A 57 5.58 14.16 -2.69
N ASP A 58 4.93 14.72 -1.70
CA ASP A 58 5.45 15.79 -0.87
C ASP A 58 5.88 15.23 0.49
N SER A 59 7.20 15.19 0.72
CA SER A 59 7.79 14.66 1.94
C SER A 59 7.76 15.69 3.05
N ARG A 60 7.17 15.33 4.19
CA ARG A 60 7.07 16.14 5.41
C ARG A 60 7.85 15.47 6.55
N PRO A 61 8.20 16.21 7.63
CA PRO A 61 8.86 15.62 8.79
C PRO A 61 8.08 14.46 9.42
N ASP A 62 6.77 14.59 9.49
CA ASP A 62 5.82 13.67 10.13
C ASP A 62 5.17 12.66 9.17
N GLY A 63 5.50 12.72 7.86
CA GLY A 63 4.91 11.78 6.90
C GLY A 63 5.07 12.16 5.44
N LEU A 64 4.11 11.71 4.64
CA LEU A 64 4.01 12.03 3.22
C LEU A 64 2.62 12.59 2.92
N LEU A 65 2.56 13.61 2.07
CA LEU A 65 1.35 13.99 1.37
C LEU A 65 1.46 13.47 -0.07
N VAL A 66 0.50 12.67 -0.47
CA VAL A 66 0.48 12.00 -1.76
C VAL A 66 -0.67 12.54 -2.58
N THR A 67 -0.36 13.18 -3.71
CA THR A 67 -1.37 13.57 -4.70
C THR A 67 -1.72 12.35 -5.53
N VAL A 68 -2.97 11.90 -5.43
CA VAL A 68 -3.51 10.81 -6.27
C VAL A 68 -4.05 11.45 -7.54
N PRO A 69 -3.43 11.16 -8.70
CA PRO A 69 -3.94 11.65 -9.97
C PRO A 69 -5.36 11.11 -10.21
N GLU A 70 -6.15 11.91 -10.84
CA GLU A 70 -7.55 11.61 -11.06
C GLU A 70 -7.83 10.35 -11.87
N SER A 71 -8.98 9.76 -11.57
CA SER A 71 -9.67 8.87 -12.48
C SER A 71 -10.51 9.72 -13.47
N LYS A 72 -10.89 9.14 -14.61
CA LYS A 72 -11.64 9.79 -15.71
C LYS A 72 -12.95 10.48 -15.32
N THR A 73 -13.35 10.47 -14.05
CA THR A 73 -14.59 11.06 -13.51
C THR A 73 -14.40 12.40 -12.80
N ASP A 74 -13.17 12.83 -12.58
CA ASP A 74 -12.90 14.11 -11.93
C ASP A 74 -12.80 15.21 -12.98
N GLN A 75 -13.80 16.09 -13.02
CA GLN A 75 -13.93 17.14 -14.04
C GLN A 75 -13.10 18.40 -13.74
N GLU A 76 -12.54 18.53 -12.53
CA GLU A 76 -11.84 19.74 -12.07
C GLU A 76 -10.31 19.62 -12.01
N GLY A 77 -9.73 18.42 -12.17
CA GLY A 77 -8.28 18.24 -12.35
C GLY A 77 -7.40 18.49 -11.10
N GLU A 78 -7.95 18.61 -9.92
CA GLU A 78 -7.16 18.97 -8.72
C GLU A 78 -6.46 17.79 -8.04
N GLY A 79 -6.81 16.53 -8.36
CA GLY A 79 -6.31 15.34 -7.67
C GLY A 79 -6.73 15.28 -6.20
N GLN A 80 -6.65 14.09 -5.60
CA GLN A 80 -7.02 13.90 -4.20
C GLN A 80 -5.77 13.72 -3.34
N LEU A 81 -5.67 14.46 -2.22
CA LEU A 81 -4.57 14.34 -1.27
C LEU A 81 -4.80 13.19 -0.30
N VAL A 82 -3.76 12.37 -0.12
CA VAL A 82 -3.70 11.29 0.87
C VAL A 82 -2.54 11.54 1.80
N ALA A 83 -2.79 11.58 3.10
CA ALA A 83 -1.75 11.69 4.11
C ALA A 83 -1.31 10.30 4.58
N ILE A 84 -0.01 10.05 4.60
CA ILE A 84 0.59 8.84 5.16
C ILE A 84 1.51 9.25 6.30
N ARG A 85 1.12 8.92 7.53
CA ARG A 85 1.90 9.26 8.72
C ARG A 85 3.17 8.42 8.82
N ARG A 86 4.26 9.04 9.28
CA ARG A 86 5.45 8.32 9.71
C ARG A 86 5.17 7.58 11.01
N ILE A 87 5.65 6.35 11.12
CA ILE A 87 5.64 5.55 12.34
C ILE A 87 7.10 5.45 12.78
N GLU A 88 7.42 6.06 13.91
CA GLU A 88 8.78 6.03 14.45
C GLU A 88 9.09 4.64 15.01
N ASP A 89 10.36 4.24 14.90
CA ASP A 89 10.90 2.99 15.45
C ASP A 89 10.13 1.71 15.03
N SER A 90 9.52 1.75 13.82
CA SER A 90 8.78 0.61 13.28
C SER A 90 9.33 0.18 11.92
N GLU A 91 9.62 -1.10 11.78
CA GLU A 91 9.96 -1.74 10.52
C GLU A 91 8.79 -1.74 9.50
N TYR A 92 7.56 -1.54 10.00
CA TYR A 92 6.35 -1.40 9.18
C TYR A 92 6.03 0.05 8.82
N CYS A 93 6.98 0.98 9.01
CA CYS A 93 6.77 2.38 8.63
C CYS A 93 6.68 2.52 7.10
N PRO A 94 5.52 2.93 6.54
CA PRO A 94 5.33 3.08 5.10
C PRO A 94 6.26 4.13 4.49
N VAL A 95 6.56 5.18 5.26
CA VAL A 95 7.45 6.28 4.85
C VAL A 95 8.89 5.79 4.72
N SER A 96 9.37 5.02 5.71
CA SER A 96 10.72 4.47 5.71
C SER A 96 10.89 3.45 4.59
N ALA A 97 9.95 2.52 4.44
CA ALA A 97 9.97 1.52 3.38
C ALA A 97 9.95 2.13 1.97
N LEU A 98 9.15 3.19 1.77
CA LEU A 98 9.11 3.88 0.48
C LEU A 98 10.43 4.58 0.17
N ARG A 99 11.03 5.27 1.16
CA ARG A 99 12.33 5.93 1.02
C ARG A 99 13.45 4.93 0.74
N GLU A 100 13.46 3.80 1.45
CA GLU A 100 14.41 2.73 1.23
C GLU A 100 14.32 2.18 -0.20
N TRP A 101 13.12 1.85 -0.67
CA TRP A 101 12.91 1.41 -2.05
C TRP A 101 13.41 2.43 -3.07
N VAL A 102 13.05 3.70 -2.92
CA VAL A 102 13.45 4.78 -3.83
C VAL A 102 14.98 4.91 -3.88
N ALA A 103 15.64 4.84 -2.72
CA ALA A 103 17.11 4.92 -2.61
C ALA A 103 17.79 3.72 -3.26
N VAL A 104 17.36 2.49 -2.91
CA VAL A 104 17.92 1.24 -3.43
C VAL A 104 17.75 1.13 -4.95
N ALA A 105 16.60 1.58 -5.46
CA ALA A 105 16.31 1.58 -6.88
C ALA A 105 16.85 2.79 -7.64
N SER A 106 17.52 3.73 -6.94
CA SER A 106 18.05 4.99 -7.51
C SER A 106 16.99 5.75 -8.32
N ILE A 107 15.79 5.91 -7.74
CA ILE A 107 14.68 6.59 -8.38
C ILE A 107 14.70 8.07 -8.03
N GLU A 108 15.05 8.91 -8.97
CA GLU A 108 15.05 10.38 -8.80
C GLU A 108 13.78 11.02 -9.34
N GLU A 109 13.20 10.43 -10.40
CA GLU A 109 12.02 10.95 -11.10
C GLU A 109 11.14 9.85 -11.69
N GLY A 110 9.93 10.19 -12.11
CA GLY A 110 9.03 9.30 -12.82
C GLY A 110 8.35 8.30 -11.90
N ALA A 111 8.03 7.11 -12.41
CA ALA A 111 7.32 6.08 -11.68
C ALA A 111 8.09 5.61 -10.45
N ILE A 112 7.41 5.47 -9.31
CA ILE A 112 8.00 4.97 -8.07
C ILE A 112 8.08 3.44 -8.12
N PHE A 113 6.97 2.77 -8.39
CA PHE A 113 6.96 1.30 -8.46
C PHE A 113 7.26 0.84 -9.86
N ARG A 114 8.44 0.25 -10.03
CA ARG A 114 8.99 -0.18 -11.32
C ARG A 114 9.13 -1.70 -11.40
N GLY A 115 9.16 -2.22 -12.63
CA GLY A 115 9.41 -3.63 -12.88
C GLY A 115 10.85 -4.02 -12.49
N VAL A 116 10.99 -5.16 -11.81
CA VAL A 116 12.29 -5.77 -11.48
C VAL A 116 12.33 -7.15 -12.14
N PRO A 117 12.91 -7.27 -13.35
CA PRO A 117 13.08 -8.57 -14.03
C PRO A 117 14.12 -9.44 -13.32
N ARG A 118 14.25 -10.70 -13.74
CA ARG A 118 15.25 -11.62 -13.17
C ARG A 118 16.70 -11.16 -13.35
N SER A 119 16.96 -10.33 -14.35
CA SER A 119 18.27 -9.70 -14.56
C SER A 119 18.65 -8.68 -13.49
N GLY A 120 17.69 -8.24 -12.66
CA GLY A 120 17.90 -7.19 -11.69
C GLY A 120 17.96 -5.77 -12.26
N LEU A 121 17.87 -5.62 -13.58
CA LEU A 121 17.83 -4.29 -14.23
C LEU A 121 16.44 -3.68 -14.03
N ILE A 122 16.34 -2.69 -13.17
CA ILE A 122 15.06 -2.03 -12.86
C ILE A 122 14.56 -1.27 -14.10
N SER A 123 13.31 -1.54 -14.50
CA SER A 123 12.65 -0.83 -15.60
C SER A 123 12.48 0.66 -15.24
N ARG A 124 12.40 1.51 -16.26
CA ARG A 124 11.96 2.90 -16.07
C ARG A 124 10.44 3.04 -16.04
N ASP A 125 9.72 2.04 -16.56
CA ASP A 125 8.28 2.07 -16.66
C ASP A 125 7.60 1.69 -15.36
N ALA A 126 6.42 2.26 -15.15
CA ALA A 126 5.52 1.90 -14.05
C ALA A 126 5.11 0.43 -14.14
N ILE A 127 4.90 -0.20 -13.00
CA ILE A 127 4.23 -1.50 -12.93
C ILE A 127 2.76 -1.38 -13.33
N THR A 128 2.12 -2.52 -13.53
CA THR A 128 0.67 -2.57 -13.80
C THR A 128 -0.12 -2.91 -12.55
N GLY A 129 -1.41 -2.59 -12.53
CA GLY A 129 -2.30 -3.03 -11.44
C GLY A 129 -2.34 -4.56 -11.26
N ARG A 130 -2.03 -5.34 -12.32
CA ARG A 130 -1.84 -6.80 -12.22
C ARG A 130 -0.60 -7.13 -11.40
N THR A 131 0.50 -6.42 -11.61
CA THR A 131 1.74 -6.60 -10.83
C THR A 131 1.51 -6.32 -9.36
N VAL A 132 0.74 -5.26 -9.02
CA VAL A 132 0.32 -4.97 -7.64
C VAL A 132 -0.46 -6.14 -7.05
N GLY A 133 -1.48 -6.65 -7.75
CA GLY A 133 -2.25 -7.81 -7.30
C GLY A 133 -1.40 -9.06 -7.09
N ASN A 134 -0.43 -9.31 -7.97
CA ASN A 134 0.50 -10.44 -7.83
C ASN A 134 1.43 -10.27 -6.63
N ALA A 135 1.88 -9.06 -6.30
CA ALA A 135 2.69 -8.79 -5.11
C ALA A 135 1.89 -9.07 -3.82
N VAL A 136 0.64 -8.60 -3.75
CA VAL A 136 -0.26 -8.86 -2.62
C VAL A 136 -0.50 -10.37 -2.44
N LYS A 137 -0.81 -11.08 -3.53
CA LYS A 137 -1.08 -12.52 -3.49
C LYS A 137 0.16 -13.30 -3.04
N ARG A 138 1.33 -13.00 -3.61
CA ARG A 138 2.58 -13.63 -3.20
C ARG A 138 2.88 -13.41 -1.72
N ALA A 139 2.73 -12.19 -1.22
CA ALA A 139 2.95 -11.91 0.19
C ALA A 139 1.96 -12.64 1.12
N ALA A 140 0.72 -12.85 0.67
CA ALA A 140 -0.27 -13.64 1.39
C ALA A 140 0.11 -15.13 1.41
N ASP A 141 0.59 -15.67 0.27
CA ASP A 141 1.09 -17.05 0.16
C ASP A 141 2.33 -17.26 1.05
N GLU A 142 3.30 -16.35 1.01
CA GLU A 142 4.55 -16.41 1.81
C GLU A 142 4.29 -16.30 3.32
N ALA A 143 3.23 -15.59 3.70
CA ALA A 143 2.78 -15.49 5.10
C ALA A 143 1.84 -16.61 5.53
N ASP A 144 1.61 -17.63 4.69
CA ASP A 144 0.71 -18.76 4.94
C ASP A 144 -0.70 -18.33 5.40
N LEU A 145 -1.20 -17.23 4.80
CA LEU A 145 -2.54 -16.75 5.12
C LEU A 145 -3.61 -17.68 4.53
N SER A 146 -4.63 -17.97 5.34
CA SER A 146 -5.77 -18.75 4.85
C SER A 146 -6.40 -18.10 3.62
N GLN A 147 -6.70 -18.90 2.58
CA GLN A 147 -7.30 -18.43 1.33
C GLN A 147 -6.45 -17.35 0.62
N ALA A 148 -5.12 -17.52 0.61
CA ALA A 148 -4.19 -16.59 -0.03
C ALA A 148 -4.55 -16.30 -1.51
N GLU A 149 -5.19 -17.25 -2.20
CA GLU A 149 -5.69 -17.11 -3.57
C GLU A 149 -6.74 -16.00 -3.74
N ASN A 150 -7.47 -15.65 -2.68
CA ASN A 150 -8.51 -14.62 -2.70
C ASN A 150 -7.96 -13.19 -2.48
N TYR A 151 -6.70 -13.07 -2.06
CA TYR A 151 -6.08 -11.76 -1.91
C TYR A 151 -5.79 -11.13 -3.27
N THR A 152 -6.08 -9.84 -3.35
CA THR A 152 -5.94 -9.05 -4.58
C THR A 152 -5.37 -7.67 -4.26
N GLY A 153 -5.04 -6.89 -5.28
CA GLY A 153 -4.65 -5.49 -5.07
C GLY A 153 -5.73 -4.62 -4.40
N HIS A 154 -6.98 -5.05 -4.36
CA HIS A 154 -8.06 -4.38 -3.61
C HIS A 154 -8.02 -4.71 -2.11
N SER A 155 -7.38 -5.81 -1.73
CA SER A 155 -7.29 -6.25 -0.33
C SER A 155 -6.54 -5.27 0.56
N LEU A 156 -5.59 -4.51 0.04
CA LEU A 156 -4.88 -3.46 0.79
C LEU A 156 -5.83 -2.37 1.27
N ARG A 157 -6.68 -1.87 0.38
CA ARG A 157 -7.68 -0.84 0.69
C ARG A 157 -8.78 -1.39 1.61
N ALA A 158 -9.29 -2.58 1.33
CA ALA A 158 -10.28 -3.25 2.17
C ALA A 158 -9.73 -3.49 3.58
N GLY A 159 -8.51 -3.98 3.68
CA GLY A 159 -7.80 -4.21 4.94
C GLY A 159 -7.60 -2.92 5.74
N HIS A 160 -7.18 -1.82 5.08
CA HIS A 160 -7.08 -0.52 5.74
C HIS A 160 -8.41 -0.09 6.37
N ILE A 161 -9.50 -0.14 5.62
CA ILE A 161 -10.83 0.29 6.10
C ILE A 161 -11.27 -0.57 7.28
N THR A 162 -11.13 -1.89 7.15
CA THR A 162 -11.48 -2.84 8.21
C THR A 162 -10.67 -2.60 9.47
N GLN A 163 -9.34 -2.53 9.36
CA GLN A 163 -8.46 -2.33 10.50
C GLN A 163 -8.68 -0.98 11.18
N ALA A 164 -8.77 0.11 10.40
CA ALA A 164 -9.02 1.43 10.96
C ALA A 164 -10.38 1.49 11.69
N SER A 165 -11.41 0.82 11.17
CA SER A 165 -12.70 0.71 11.83
C SER A 165 -12.64 -0.08 13.13
N MET A 166 -11.88 -1.18 13.16
CA MET A 166 -11.68 -2.00 14.37
C MET A 166 -10.91 -1.22 15.45
N GLU A 167 -9.95 -0.40 15.06
CA GLU A 167 -9.19 0.49 15.97
C GLU A 167 -9.97 1.76 16.37
N GLY A 168 -11.24 1.88 15.97
CA GLY A 168 -12.12 2.97 16.40
C GLY A 168 -11.88 4.30 15.69
N ALA A 169 -11.20 4.31 14.55
CA ALA A 169 -11.07 5.54 13.76
C ALA A 169 -12.44 6.06 13.33
N PRO A 170 -12.66 7.40 13.33
CA PRO A 170 -13.92 7.98 12.88
C PRO A 170 -14.23 7.60 11.42
N ASP A 171 -15.48 7.23 11.13
CA ASP A 171 -15.91 6.83 9.78
C ASP A 171 -15.56 7.91 8.73
N ALA A 172 -15.70 9.19 9.08
CA ALA A 172 -15.35 10.30 8.20
C ALA A 172 -13.86 10.32 7.84
N ALA A 173 -12.96 10.00 8.79
CA ALA A 173 -11.53 9.92 8.53
C ALA A 173 -11.17 8.73 7.63
N ILE A 174 -11.80 7.57 7.86
CA ILE A 174 -11.61 6.38 7.03
C ILE A 174 -12.13 6.64 5.61
N GLN A 175 -13.28 7.29 5.48
CA GLN A 175 -13.91 7.62 4.21
C GLN A 175 -13.05 8.62 3.41
N ALA A 176 -12.54 9.66 4.06
CA ALA A 176 -11.62 10.61 3.46
C ALA A 176 -10.33 9.93 2.98
N GLN A 177 -9.68 9.11 3.82
CA GLN A 177 -8.46 8.39 3.47
C GLN A 177 -8.67 7.42 2.32
N SER A 178 -9.78 6.69 2.35
CA SER A 178 -10.10 5.71 1.32
C SER A 178 -10.74 6.31 0.06
N ARG A 179 -11.13 7.58 0.07
CA ARG A 179 -11.73 8.28 -1.08
C ARG A 179 -12.95 7.53 -1.65
N HIS A 180 -13.88 7.14 -0.76
CA HIS A 180 -15.15 6.56 -1.18
C HIS A 180 -16.15 7.66 -1.54
N GLU A 181 -16.65 7.62 -2.77
CA GLU A 181 -17.63 8.58 -3.29
C GLU A 181 -19.04 8.34 -2.73
N SER A 182 -19.33 7.13 -2.25
CA SER A 182 -20.65 6.79 -1.71
C SER A 182 -20.57 6.13 -0.34
N ASP A 183 -21.42 6.59 0.57
CA ASP A 183 -21.65 5.98 1.89
C ASP A 183 -22.04 4.50 1.81
N ARG A 184 -22.76 4.11 0.77
CA ARG A 184 -23.21 2.73 0.61
C ARG A 184 -22.07 1.75 0.46
N ALA A 185 -21.12 2.04 -0.45
CA ALA A 185 -19.97 1.19 -0.68
C ALA A 185 -19.04 1.14 0.55
N PHE A 186 -18.89 2.26 1.26
CA PHE A 186 -18.14 2.33 2.51
C PHE A 186 -18.75 1.47 3.62
N ARG A 187 -20.07 1.54 3.80
CA ARG A 187 -20.79 0.78 4.84
C ARG A 187 -20.71 -0.74 4.66
N GLU A 188 -20.48 -1.23 3.46
CA GLU A 188 -20.29 -2.67 3.22
C GLU A 188 -19.02 -3.22 3.92
N TYR A 189 -18.01 -2.38 4.11
CA TYR A 189 -16.78 -2.76 4.83
C TYR A 189 -16.89 -2.60 6.35
N VAL A 190 -17.64 -1.62 6.83
CA VAL A 190 -17.68 -1.23 8.25
C VAL A 190 -18.79 -1.95 9.02
N ARG A 191 -19.92 -2.23 8.38
CA ARG A 191 -21.10 -2.82 9.04
C ARG A 191 -20.87 -4.11 9.80
N PRO A 192 -20.18 -5.14 9.25
CA PRO A 192 -20.05 -6.41 9.96
C PRO A 192 -19.36 -6.31 11.31
N GLN A 193 -18.34 -5.44 11.43
CA GLN A 193 -17.54 -5.29 12.64
C GLN A 193 -18.28 -4.55 13.75
N LYS A 194 -19.10 -3.55 13.39
CA LYS A 194 -19.81 -2.67 14.34
C LYS A 194 -21.24 -3.10 14.63
N LEU A 195 -21.73 -4.20 14.05
CA LEU A 195 -23.13 -4.62 14.22
C LEU A 195 -23.51 -4.89 15.67
N LEU A 196 -22.62 -5.51 16.44
CA LEU A 196 -22.88 -5.81 17.86
C LEU A 196 -22.67 -4.59 18.76
N GLU A 197 -21.75 -3.69 18.41
CA GLU A 197 -21.46 -2.47 19.19
C GLU A 197 -22.57 -1.42 19.01
N ASN A 198 -23.11 -1.28 17.80
CA ASN A 198 -24.08 -0.26 17.43
C ASN A 198 -25.50 -0.83 17.21
N THR A 199 -25.83 -1.91 17.89
CA THR A 199 -27.18 -2.47 17.81
C THR A 199 -28.15 -1.74 18.76
N SER A 200 -29.35 -1.44 18.27
CA SER A 200 -30.42 -0.88 19.12
C SER A 200 -30.82 -1.80 20.26
N SER A 201 -30.55 -3.11 20.13
CA SER A 201 -30.81 -4.08 21.20
C SER A 201 -29.99 -3.83 22.46
N ALA A 202 -28.82 -3.20 22.36
CA ALA A 202 -28.04 -2.78 23.52
C ALA A 202 -28.73 -1.71 24.39
N HIS A 203 -29.77 -1.07 23.87
CA HIS A 203 -30.49 0.02 24.54
C HIS A 203 -31.92 -0.39 24.99
N LEU A 204 -32.25 -1.67 24.91
CA LEU A 204 -33.59 -2.16 25.28
C LEU A 204 -33.79 -2.31 26.80
N GLY A 205 -32.72 -2.18 27.61
CA GLY A 205 -32.81 -2.32 29.06
C GLY A 205 -33.18 -3.74 29.55
N LEU A 206 -32.85 -4.78 28.75
CA LEU A 206 -33.09 -6.19 29.07
C LEU A 206 -31.98 -6.71 29.99
#